data_d1eaf537fe99908a0699a256c429f8e1
#
_entry.id   d1eaf537fe99908a0699a256c429f8e1
#
_cell.length_a   1.000
_cell.length_b   1.000
_cell.length_c   1.000
_cell.angle_alpha   90.00
_cell.angle_beta   90.00
_cell.angle_gamma   90.00
#
_symmetry.space_group_name_H-M   'P 1'
#
loop_
_entity.id
_entity.type
_entity.pdbx_description
1 polymer ?
#
loop_
_entity_poly.entity_id
_entity_poly.type
_entity_poly.pdbx_seq_one_letter_code
_entity_poly.pdbx_strand_id
1 'polypeptide(L)'
;HCSGIGKRNTGLLPEIELDTLRTNGEGFVRMVTAAFGYFRANGGGHLAVISSIAGTKGLGSAPAYSATKRMQNTYIDALAQLAHMEKLGIRFTDIRPGFVATPLLPGDGHYPMLMKTEKVAARIMRVLKRRRRRVVIDRRYAVMVFFWKLIPEWLWERLNIRKNE
;
A
#
# COMPACT_ATOMS: atom_id res chain seq x y z
N HIS A 1 -3.62 -5.82 -8.75
CA HIS A 1 -2.76 -6.54 -7.79
C HIS A 1 -3.21 -6.25 -6.37
N CYS A 2 -3.53 -7.28 -5.61
CA CYS A 2 -3.97 -7.17 -4.21
C CYS A 2 -3.26 -8.15 -3.25
N SER A 3 -2.32 -8.94 -3.76
CA SER A 3 -1.54 -9.86 -2.92
C SER A 3 -0.62 -9.08 -1.97
N GLY A 4 -0.49 -9.60 -0.76
CA GLY A 4 0.41 -9.04 0.23
C GLY A 4 0.18 -9.67 1.59
N ILE A 5 1.22 -9.69 2.38
CA ILE A 5 1.20 -10.10 3.79
C ILE A 5 1.64 -8.94 4.67
N GLY A 6 1.26 -8.98 5.94
CA GLY A 6 1.67 -7.99 6.93
C GLY A 6 1.57 -8.58 8.32
N LYS A 7 2.69 -8.74 8.95
CA LYS A 7 2.79 -9.20 10.35
C LYS A 7 3.45 -8.12 11.19
N ARG A 8 3.02 -8.02 12.44
CA ARG A 8 3.77 -7.24 13.44
C ARG A 8 5.04 -8.03 13.77
N ASN A 9 6.15 -7.33 13.90
CA ASN A 9 7.44 -7.94 14.18
C ASN A 9 8.32 -7.03 15.05
N THR A 10 7.87 -6.76 16.26
CA THR A 10 8.65 -5.94 17.22
C THR A 10 9.90 -6.64 17.71
N GLY A 11 9.95 -7.97 17.59
CA GLY A 11 11.13 -8.80 17.91
C GLY A 11 12.15 -8.87 16.78
N LEU A 12 11.88 -8.25 15.62
CA LEU A 12 12.73 -8.25 14.42
C LEU A 12 13.18 -9.66 13.99
N LEU A 13 12.28 -10.63 14.06
CA LEU A 13 12.54 -11.99 13.59
C LEU A 13 12.81 -11.97 12.08
N PRO A 14 14.02 -12.37 11.62
CA PRO A 14 14.43 -12.23 10.22
C PRO A 14 13.51 -12.95 9.22
N GLU A 15 12.97 -14.10 9.58
CA GLU A 15 12.05 -14.87 8.73
C GLU A 15 10.76 -14.08 8.41
N ILE A 16 10.21 -13.35 9.37
CA ILE A 16 9.01 -12.52 9.15
C ILE A 16 9.31 -11.34 8.23
N GLU A 17 10.45 -10.68 8.43
CA GLU A 17 10.90 -9.57 7.59
C GLU A 17 11.15 -10.05 6.16
N LEU A 18 11.91 -11.15 6.00
CA LEU A 18 12.25 -11.70 4.68
C LEU A 18 11.03 -12.23 3.93
N ASP A 19 10.11 -12.91 4.60
CA ASP A 19 8.86 -13.36 3.97
C ASP A 19 8.01 -12.18 3.48
N THR A 20 7.97 -11.11 4.28
CA THR A 20 7.27 -9.89 3.90
C THR A 20 7.93 -9.23 2.68
N LEU A 21 9.27 -9.18 2.63
CA LEU A 21 10.03 -8.67 1.49
C LEU A 21 9.81 -9.52 0.23
N ARG A 22 9.88 -10.85 0.34
CA ARG A 22 9.65 -11.75 -0.80
C ARG A 22 8.25 -11.59 -1.37
N THR A 23 7.23 -11.58 -0.53
CA THR A 23 5.84 -11.49 -0.98
C THR A 23 5.49 -10.09 -1.48
N ASN A 24 5.72 -9.06 -0.67
CA ASN A 24 5.28 -7.70 -0.96
C ASN A 24 6.27 -6.94 -1.85
N GLY A 25 7.53 -7.36 -1.90
CA GLY A 25 8.58 -6.78 -2.72
C GLY A 25 8.78 -7.56 -4.02
N GLU A 26 9.45 -8.69 -3.95
CA GLU A 26 9.80 -9.47 -5.14
C GLU A 26 8.55 -9.96 -5.89
N GLY A 27 7.59 -10.59 -5.21
CA GLY A 27 6.34 -11.05 -5.82
C GLY A 27 5.54 -9.91 -6.46
N PHE A 28 5.51 -8.75 -5.81
CA PHE A 28 4.91 -7.55 -6.38
C PHE A 28 5.61 -7.11 -7.68
N VAL A 29 6.94 -6.98 -7.69
CA VAL A 29 7.70 -6.56 -8.86
C VAL A 29 7.48 -7.53 -10.02
N ARG A 30 7.58 -8.84 -9.77
CA ARG A 30 7.34 -9.87 -10.80
C ARG A 30 5.97 -9.71 -11.48
N MET A 31 4.91 -9.56 -10.69
CA MET A 31 3.55 -9.42 -11.22
C MET A 31 3.33 -8.10 -11.95
N VAL A 32 3.84 -7.02 -11.41
CA VAL A 32 3.61 -5.69 -11.98
C VAL A 32 4.43 -5.47 -13.25
N THR A 33 5.66 -5.98 -13.33
CA THR A 33 6.47 -5.93 -14.55
C THR A 33 5.89 -6.79 -15.66
N ALA A 34 5.39 -7.99 -15.34
CA ALA A 34 4.69 -8.83 -16.32
C ALA A 34 3.43 -8.13 -16.88
N ALA A 35 2.60 -7.55 -15.99
CA ALA A 35 1.42 -6.79 -16.41
C ALA A 35 1.78 -5.54 -17.23
N PHE A 36 2.84 -4.82 -16.86
CA PHE A 36 3.32 -3.66 -17.61
C PHE A 36 3.78 -4.06 -19.02
N GLY A 37 4.58 -5.15 -19.14
CA GLY A 37 5.04 -5.69 -20.41
C GLY A 37 3.87 -6.11 -21.31
N TYR A 38 2.87 -6.80 -20.74
CA TYR A 38 1.65 -7.15 -21.46
C TYR A 38 0.91 -5.92 -21.99
N PHE A 39 0.68 -4.89 -21.14
CA PHE A 39 0.01 -3.67 -21.58
C PHE A 39 0.80 -2.86 -22.59
N ARG A 40 2.14 -2.86 -22.48
CA ARG A 40 3.03 -2.23 -23.46
C ARG A 40 2.84 -2.87 -24.85
N ALA A 41 2.77 -4.20 -24.91
CA ALA A 41 2.62 -4.95 -26.17
C ALA A 41 1.21 -4.88 -26.75
N ASN A 42 0.18 -4.62 -25.93
CA ASN A 42 -1.23 -4.68 -26.33
C ASN A 42 -1.93 -3.28 -26.34
N GLY A 43 -1.19 -2.20 -26.55
CA GLY A 43 -1.76 -0.87 -26.76
C GLY A 43 -2.26 -0.15 -25.49
N GLY A 44 -1.94 -0.66 -24.30
CA GLY A 44 -2.26 -0.01 -23.04
C GLY A 44 -3.11 -0.85 -22.10
N GLY A 45 -3.49 -0.24 -20.98
CA GLY A 45 -4.27 -0.92 -19.96
C GLY A 45 -4.44 -0.12 -18.68
N HIS A 46 -4.99 -0.76 -17.65
CA HIS A 46 -5.16 -0.15 -16.33
C HIS A 46 -4.60 -1.05 -15.23
N LEU A 47 -3.50 -0.64 -14.63
CA LEU A 47 -2.86 -1.34 -13.53
C LEU A 47 -3.28 -0.70 -12.20
N ALA A 48 -4.01 -1.46 -11.40
CA ALA A 48 -4.45 -1.04 -10.08
C ALA A 48 -3.77 -1.89 -9.00
N VAL A 49 -3.26 -1.23 -7.97
CA VAL A 49 -2.56 -1.86 -6.86
C VAL A 49 -3.18 -1.44 -5.54
N ILE A 50 -3.39 -2.41 -4.66
CA ILE A 50 -3.75 -2.17 -3.27
C ILE A 50 -2.46 -2.13 -2.45
N SER A 51 -1.97 -0.90 -2.20
CA SER A 51 -0.85 -0.65 -1.31
C SER A 51 -1.31 -0.46 0.15
N SER A 52 -0.97 0.61 0.81
CA SER A 52 -1.45 0.93 2.17
C SER A 52 -1.10 2.37 2.56
N ILE A 53 -1.82 2.94 3.53
CA ILE A 53 -1.38 4.13 4.26
C ILE A 53 -0.08 3.89 5.05
N ALA A 54 0.21 2.64 5.40
CA ALA A 54 1.45 2.23 6.08
C ALA A 54 2.72 2.59 5.29
N GLY A 55 2.61 2.76 3.96
CA GLY A 55 3.72 3.27 3.13
C GLY A 55 3.99 4.77 3.28
N THR A 56 3.27 5.49 4.14
CA THR A 56 3.49 6.93 4.36
C THR A 56 4.69 7.21 5.23
N LYS A 57 4.87 6.45 6.29
CA LYS A 57 5.97 6.56 7.28
C LYS A 57 6.44 5.16 7.70
N GLY A 58 7.67 5.05 8.19
CA GLY A 58 8.15 3.82 8.81
C GLY A 58 7.35 3.49 10.07
N LEU A 59 6.98 2.23 10.24
CA LEU A 59 6.24 1.75 11.41
C LEU A 59 7.11 0.78 12.20
N GLY A 60 7.54 1.18 13.40
CA GLY A 60 8.41 0.36 14.26
C GLY A 60 7.79 -1.00 14.66
N SER A 61 6.46 -1.12 14.65
CA SER A 61 5.77 -2.38 14.92
C SER A 61 5.72 -3.35 13.73
N ALA A 62 6.04 -2.88 12.50
CA ALA A 62 6.01 -3.68 11.27
C ALA A 62 6.97 -3.09 10.22
N PRO A 63 8.30 -3.20 10.43
CA PRO A 63 9.29 -2.51 9.60
C PRO A 63 9.24 -2.94 8.13
N ALA A 64 9.37 -4.23 7.82
CA ALA A 64 9.30 -4.71 6.43
C ALA A 64 7.97 -4.41 5.77
N TYR A 65 6.85 -4.49 6.50
CA TYR A 65 5.55 -4.16 5.93
C TYR A 65 5.48 -2.70 5.48
N SER A 66 5.83 -1.76 6.35
CA SER A 66 5.79 -0.34 6.00
C SER A 66 6.80 0.01 4.89
N ALA A 67 8.00 -0.57 4.93
CA ALA A 67 9.02 -0.41 3.91
C ALA A 67 8.56 -0.94 2.54
N THR A 68 7.99 -2.15 2.49
CA THR A 68 7.48 -2.72 1.23
C THR A 68 6.29 -1.94 0.67
N LYS A 69 5.38 -1.42 1.51
CA LYS A 69 4.29 -0.58 1.06
C LYS A 69 4.78 0.78 0.54
N ARG A 70 5.85 1.34 1.11
CA ARG A 70 6.52 2.52 0.57
C ARG A 70 7.18 2.24 -0.77
N MET A 71 7.91 1.13 -0.88
CA MET A 71 8.51 0.66 -2.13
C MET A 71 7.47 0.54 -3.23
N GLN A 72 6.33 -0.13 -2.96
CA GLN A 72 5.23 -0.27 -3.93
C GLN A 72 4.73 1.09 -4.42
N ASN A 73 4.54 2.07 -3.52
CA ASN A 73 4.12 3.42 -3.89
C ASN A 73 5.09 4.07 -4.86
N THR A 74 6.40 4.04 -4.54
CA THR A 74 7.45 4.65 -5.36
C THR A 74 7.62 3.92 -6.69
N TYR A 75 7.52 2.58 -6.69
CA TYR A 75 7.64 1.77 -7.90
C TYR A 75 6.51 2.07 -8.90
N ILE A 76 5.26 2.22 -8.42
CA ILE A 76 4.13 2.60 -9.28
C ILE A 76 4.30 4.03 -9.82
N ASP A 77 4.88 4.93 -9.04
CA ASP A 77 5.17 6.30 -9.50
C ASP A 77 6.21 6.28 -10.63
N ALA A 78 7.26 5.48 -10.49
CA ALA A 78 8.28 5.31 -11.52
C ALA A 78 7.72 4.66 -12.81
N LEU A 79 6.89 3.63 -12.69
CA LEU A 79 6.24 3.01 -13.86
C LEU A 79 5.27 3.95 -14.56
N ALA A 80 4.57 4.81 -13.82
CA ALA A 80 3.70 5.81 -14.42
C ALA A 80 4.51 6.87 -15.19
N GLN A 81 5.68 7.27 -14.68
CA GLN A 81 6.61 8.15 -15.39
C GLN A 81 7.14 7.47 -16.66
N LEU A 82 7.59 6.21 -16.57
CA LEU A 82 8.08 5.44 -17.71
C LEU A 82 7.00 5.32 -18.81
N ALA A 83 5.77 4.97 -18.43
CA ALA A 83 4.66 4.88 -19.37
C ALA A 83 4.36 6.22 -20.06
N HIS A 84 4.52 7.35 -19.35
CA HIS A 84 4.38 8.68 -19.93
C HIS A 84 5.52 9.01 -20.90
N MET A 85 6.77 8.73 -20.53
CA MET A 85 7.95 8.95 -21.37
C MET A 85 7.86 8.19 -22.70
N GLU A 86 7.35 6.95 -22.65
CA GLU A 86 7.17 6.09 -23.83
C GLU A 86 5.82 6.29 -24.52
N LYS A 87 5.01 7.25 -24.10
CA LYS A 87 3.66 7.55 -24.64
C LYS A 87 2.73 6.34 -24.66
N LEU A 88 2.84 5.45 -23.67
CA LEU A 88 2.01 4.26 -23.56
C LEU A 88 0.62 4.58 -22.99
N GLY A 89 -0.41 3.90 -23.50
CA GLY A 89 -1.78 4.01 -23.01
C GLY A 89 -2.04 3.33 -21.66
N ILE A 90 -1.02 3.25 -20.78
CA ILE A 90 -1.12 2.55 -19.49
C ILE A 90 -1.51 3.54 -18.40
N ARG A 91 -2.58 3.23 -17.67
CA ARG A 91 -3.04 4.00 -16.51
C ARG A 91 -2.73 3.26 -15.22
N PHE A 92 -2.54 4.01 -14.16
CA PHE A 92 -2.20 3.46 -12.84
C PHE A 92 -3.16 3.96 -11.76
N THR A 93 -3.55 3.09 -10.86
CA THR A 93 -4.30 3.44 -9.64
C THR A 93 -3.61 2.83 -8.41
N ASP A 94 -3.13 3.69 -7.54
CA ASP A 94 -2.57 3.33 -6.23
C ASP A 94 -3.65 3.53 -5.16
N ILE A 95 -4.15 2.42 -4.62
CA ILE A 95 -5.21 2.37 -3.62
C ILE A 95 -4.55 2.15 -2.25
N ARG A 96 -4.75 3.08 -1.33
CA ARG A 96 -4.13 3.10 0.01
C ARG A 96 -5.19 2.96 1.09
N PRO A 97 -5.58 1.73 1.47
CA PRO A 97 -6.48 1.53 2.60
C PRO A 97 -5.79 1.80 3.94
N GLY A 98 -6.59 2.17 4.94
CA GLY A 98 -6.25 2.00 6.35
C GLY A 98 -6.59 0.60 6.84
N PHE A 99 -7.01 0.46 8.10
CA PHE A 99 -7.40 -0.84 8.66
C PHE A 99 -8.72 -1.34 8.07
N VAL A 100 -8.69 -2.55 7.53
CA VAL A 100 -9.84 -3.25 6.93
C VAL A 100 -10.01 -4.59 7.65
N ALA A 101 -11.23 -4.94 8.01
CA ALA A 101 -11.56 -6.20 8.68
C ALA A 101 -11.34 -7.39 7.73
N THR A 102 -10.11 -7.88 7.68
CA THR A 102 -9.66 -8.99 6.84
C THR A 102 -8.74 -9.91 7.66
N PRO A 103 -8.51 -11.15 7.22
CA PRO A 103 -7.56 -12.06 7.88
C PRO A 103 -6.11 -11.54 7.97
N LEU A 104 -5.78 -10.44 7.28
CA LEU A 104 -4.49 -9.78 7.39
C LEU A 104 -4.28 -9.10 8.76
N LEU A 105 -5.37 -8.75 9.46
CA LEU A 105 -5.31 -8.17 10.79
C LEU A 105 -5.54 -9.27 11.84
N PRO A 106 -4.67 -9.41 12.86
CA PRO A 106 -4.93 -10.31 14.00
C PRO A 106 -6.28 -10.00 14.66
N GLY A 107 -7.06 -11.05 14.99
CA GLY A 107 -8.44 -10.93 15.43
C GLY A 107 -8.68 -10.12 16.71
N ASP A 108 -7.72 -10.11 17.63
CA ASP A 108 -7.87 -9.58 19.00
C ASP A 108 -7.52 -8.10 19.13
N GLY A 109 -7.25 -7.45 18.00
CA GLY A 109 -6.77 -6.08 18.00
C GLY A 109 -7.87 -5.03 17.93
N HIS A 110 -7.88 -4.04 18.85
CA HIS A 110 -8.61 -2.79 18.62
C HIS A 110 -7.92 -1.98 17.54
N TYR A 111 -8.54 -1.87 16.35
CA TYR A 111 -8.01 -1.09 15.22
C TYR A 111 -8.80 0.21 15.07
N PRO A 112 -8.15 1.38 15.19
CA PRO A 112 -8.86 2.65 15.05
C PRO A 112 -9.48 2.78 13.65
N MET A 113 -10.72 3.27 13.60
CA MET A 113 -11.44 3.50 12.35
C MET A 113 -11.53 2.27 11.44
N LEU A 114 -11.60 1.05 12.02
CA LEU A 114 -11.72 -0.21 11.29
C LEU A 114 -12.88 -0.16 10.28
N MET A 115 -12.59 -0.54 9.04
CA MET A 115 -13.55 -0.51 7.94
C MET A 115 -14.05 -1.92 7.61
N LYS A 116 -15.34 -2.04 7.31
CA LYS A 116 -15.93 -3.29 6.79
C LYS A 116 -15.46 -3.55 5.36
N THR A 117 -15.13 -4.79 5.05
CA THR A 117 -14.58 -5.24 3.75
C THR A 117 -15.49 -4.84 2.59
N GLU A 118 -16.81 -5.01 2.73
CA GLU A 118 -17.79 -4.72 1.67
C GLU A 118 -17.80 -3.22 1.31
N LYS A 119 -17.72 -2.34 2.32
CA LYS A 119 -17.64 -0.89 2.09
C LYS A 119 -16.36 -0.48 1.37
N VAL A 120 -15.24 -1.11 1.73
CA VAL A 120 -13.94 -0.87 1.08
C VAL A 120 -13.99 -1.37 -0.36
N ALA A 121 -14.46 -2.58 -0.61
CA ALA A 121 -14.60 -3.14 -1.95
C ALA A 121 -15.47 -2.28 -2.87
N ALA A 122 -16.64 -1.84 -2.39
CA ALA A 122 -17.52 -0.95 -3.15
C ALA A 122 -16.84 0.40 -3.47
N ARG A 123 -15.99 0.91 -2.58
CA ARG A 123 -15.24 2.13 -2.82
C ARG A 123 -14.10 1.93 -3.82
N ILE A 124 -13.40 0.79 -3.74
CA ILE A 124 -12.37 0.41 -4.71
C ILE A 124 -12.99 0.34 -6.12
N MET A 125 -14.13 -0.31 -6.29
CA MET A 125 -14.79 -0.39 -7.59
C MET A 125 -15.12 0.99 -8.17
N ARG A 126 -15.58 1.93 -7.35
CA ARG A 126 -15.82 3.33 -7.79
C ARG A 126 -14.51 4.05 -8.18
N VAL A 127 -13.44 3.81 -7.45
CA VAL A 127 -12.10 4.36 -7.73
C VAL A 127 -11.58 3.85 -9.08
N LEU A 128 -11.72 2.54 -9.33
CA LEU A 128 -11.30 1.89 -10.57
C LEU A 128 -12.08 2.42 -11.77
N LYS A 129 -13.41 2.51 -11.67
CA LYS A 129 -14.25 3.10 -12.74
C LYS A 129 -13.86 4.54 -13.08
N ARG A 130 -13.46 5.34 -12.07
CA ARG A 130 -13.00 6.73 -12.25
C ARG A 130 -11.53 6.85 -12.61
N ARG A 131 -10.79 5.76 -12.68
CA ARG A 131 -9.35 5.69 -13.03
C ARG A 131 -8.51 6.70 -12.22
N ARG A 132 -8.81 6.86 -10.92
CA ARG A 132 -8.08 7.78 -10.04
C ARG A 132 -6.64 7.33 -9.86
N ARG A 133 -5.66 8.25 -10.00
CA ARG A 133 -4.22 7.91 -9.91
C ARG A 133 -3.81 7.44 -8.52
N ARG A 134 -4.29 8.10 -7.46
CA ARG A 134 -3.94 7.78 -6.07
C ARG A 134 -5.12 8.06 -5.16
N VAL A 135 -5.49 7.11 -4.31
CA VAL A 135 -6.63 7.25 -3.42
C VAL A 135 -6.35 6.62 -2.06
N VAL A 136 -6.49 7.40 -1.00
CA VAL A 136 -6.61 6.86 0.36
C VAL A 136 -8.07 6.46 0.58
N ILE A 137 -8.30 5.23 1.02
CA ILE A 137 -9.65 4.74 1.31
C ILE A 137 -10.07 5.19 2.69
N ASP A 138 -11.25 5.84 2.73
CA ASP A 138 -11.86 6.60 3.81
C ASP A 138 -11.24 8.01 4.00
N ARG A 139 -12.13 9.01 4.14
CA ARG A 139 -11.71 10.43 4.31
C ARG A 139 -10.95 10.65 5.62
N ARG A 140 -11.32 9.93 6.68
CA ARG A 140 -10.66 10.02 8.00
C ARG A 140 -9.18 9.65 7.88
N TYR A 141 -8.87 8.55 7.18
CA TYR A 141 -7.49 8.16 6.88
C TYR A 141 -6.79 9.15 5.95
N ALA A 142 -7.50 9.76 5.02
CA ALA A 142 -6.89 10.77 4.14
C ALA A 142 -6.44 12.00 4.94
N VAL A 143 -7.25 12.47 5.88
CA VAL A 143 -6.90 13.56 6.81
C VAL A 143 -5.72 13.15 7.70
N MET A 144 -5.77 11.97 8.31
CA MET A 144 -4.67 11.44 9.13
C MET A 144 -3.36 11.36 8.34
N VAL A 145 -3.37 10.81 7.13
CA VAL A 145 -2.19 10.71 6.26
C VAL A 145 -1.66 12.08 5.86
N PHE A 146 -2.55 13.07 5.67
CA PHE A 146 -2.12 14.44 5.41
C PHE A 146 -1.27 14.97 6.58
N PHE A 147 -1.76 14.85 7.81
CA PHE A 147 -0.99 15.29 8.99
C PHE A 147 0.28 14.45 9.21
N TRP A 148 0.24 13.12 8.98
CA TRP A 148 1.44 12.28 9.09
C TRP A 148 2.58 12.74 8.20
N LYS A 149 2.28 13.23 7.00
CA LYS A 149 3.30 13.75 6.07
C LYS A 149 3.95 15.03 6.57
N LEU A 150 3.25 15.82 7.37
CA LEU A 150 3.78 17.06 7.93
C LEU A 150 4.68 16.85 9.16
N ILE A 151 4.59 15.67 9.80
CA ILE A 151 5.43 15.35 10.95
C ILE A 151 6.88 15.15 10.47
N PRO A 152 7.86 15.93 10.99
CA PRO A 152 9.27 15.73 10.67
C PRO A 152 9.75 14.31 11.09
N GLU A 153 10.76 13.79 10.40
CA GLU A 153 11.29 12.45 10.67
C GLU A 153 11.76 12.31 12.14
N TRP A 154 12.53 13.25 12.64
CA TRP A 154 13.04 13.26 14.02
C TRP A 154 11.93 13.21 15.08
N LEU A 155 10.76 13.79 14.80
CA LEU A 155 9.61 13.74 15.71
C LEU A 155 8.87 12.41 15.56
N TRP A 156 8.70 11.92 14.30
CA TRP A 156 8.06 10.65 14.04
C TRP A 156 8.76 9.47 14.75
N GLU A 157 10.09 9.45 14.73
CA GLU A 157 10.91 8.41 15.37
C GLU A 157 10.72 8.33 16.89
N ARG A 158 10.35 9.46 17.52
CA ARG A 158 10.08 9.54 18.97
C ARG A 158 8.63 9.24 19.35
N LEU A 159 7.73 9.17 18.37
CA LEU A 159 6.33 8.85 18.65
C LEU A 159 6.17 7.38 19.02
N ASN A 160 5.66 7.11 20.21
CA ASN A 160 5.33 5.76 20.62
C ASN A 160 4.01 5.32 19.97
N ILE A 161 4.08 4.87 18.70
CA ILE A 161 2.94 4.34 17.96
C ILE A 161 2.78 2.84 18.31
N ARG A 162 2.85 2.51 19.58
CA ARG A 162 2.50 1.17 20.07
C ARG A 162 1.00 1.15 20.33
N LYS A 163 0.39 0.05 19.98
CA LYS A 163 -0.94 -0.29 20.48
C LYS A 163 -0.77 -0.62 21.96
N ASN A 164 -1.53 0.03 22.82
CA ASN A 164 -1.67 -0.46 24.20
C ASN A 164 -2.21 -1.90 24.12
N GLU A 165 -1.46 -2.80 24.70
CA GLU A 165 -1.90 -4.18 24.95
C GLU A 165 -3.02 -4.19 25.96
#